data_a042da9eb5a09c8348e6abf1a4256e85
#
_entry.id   a042da9eb5a09c8348e6abf1a4256e85
#
_cell.length_a   1.000
_cell.length_b   1.000
_cell.length_c   1.000
_cell.angle_alpha   90.00
_cell.angle_beta   90.00
_cell.angle_gamma   90.00
#
_symmetry.space_group_name_H-M   'P 1'
#
loop_
_entity.id
_entity.type
_entity.pdbx_description
1 polymer ?
#
loop_
_entity_poly.entity_id
_entity_poly.type
_entity_poly.pdbx_seq_one_letter_code
_entity_poly.pdbx_strand_id
1 'polypeptide(L)'
;LVWASSDSELAKHISAGRKDIAVSGGDMWRTIGSRSRRVLSGETAMCLPIDVMQVEYQVGNGAIVTKMAVANVVVRPANLRGGWLRGEISVVANAQFLRRWDVAPRGHPNDGRVELTQVSRAMGLRQRWSARPRLRSGTHLPHPLIETKSVKSFVSRFDEGSHQILWIDQQRIGQVKNVTIQVISDAAFLWM
;
A
#
# COMPACT_ATOMS: atom_id res chain seq x y z
N LEU A 1 -8.98 11.00 21.25
CA LEU A 1 -8.33 9.99 20.42
C LEU A 1 -9.42 9.22 19.67
N VAL A 2 -9.29 9.10 18.34
CA VAL A 2 -10.20 8.29 17.51
C VAL A 2 -9.56 6.95 17.23
N TRP A 3 -10.39 5.92 16.95
CA TRP A 3 -9.91 4.58 16.67
C TRP A 3 -10.08 4.24 15.20
N ALA A 4 -9.10 3.52 14.65
CA ALA A 4 -9.15 2.92 13.32
C ALA A 4 -8.90 1.42 13.40
N SER A 5 -9.80 0.63 12.84
CA SER A 5 -9.74 -0.84 12.79
C SER A 5 -9.23 -1.38 11.45
N SER A 6 -8.97 -0.48 10.51
CA SER A 6 -8.44 -0.81 9.17
C SER A 6 -7.67 0.36 8.58
N ASP A 7 -6.80 0.08 7.60
CA ASP A 7 -6.02 1.11 6.91
C ASP A 7 -6.93 2.12 6.19
N SER A 8 -8.03 1.67 5.61
CA SER A 8 -8.98 2.56 4.95
C SER A 8 -9.74 3.49 5.90
N GLU A 9 -10.01 3.06 7.13
CA GLU A 9 -10.59 3.89 8.19
C GLU A 9 -9.55 4.89 8.69
N LEU A 10 -8.32 4.45 8.90
CA LEU A 10 -7.19 5.30 9.25
C LEU A 10 -6.99 6.41 8.20
N ALA A 11 -6.97 6.06 6.91
CA ALA A 11 -6.86 7.03 5.82
C ALA A 11 -8.01 8.06 5.83
N LYS A 12 -9.25 7.66 6.16
CA LYS A 12 -10.39 8.58 6.30
C LYS A 12 -10.20 9.57 7.45
N HIS A 13 -9.72 9.11 8.61
CA HIS A 13 -9.45 9.99 9.75
C HIS A 13 -8.38 11.02 9.41
N ILE A 14 -7.29 10.60 8.77
CA ILE A 14 -6.20 11.50 8.33
C ILE A 14 -6.73 12.51 7.30
N SER A 15 -7.53 12.07 6.32
CA SER A 15 -8.15 12.96 5.33
C SER A 15 -9.11 13.97 5.95
N ALA A 16 -9.70 13.67 7.11
CA ALA A 16 -10.51 14.58 7.90
C ALA A 16 -9.68 15.49 8.85
N GLY A 17 -8.35 15.53 8.68
CA GLY A 17 -7.46 16.38 9.47
C GLY A 17 -7.12 15.84 10.87
N ARG A 18 -7.48 14.59 11.20
CA ARG A 18 -7.09 13.97 12.47
C ARG A 18 -5.63 13.55 12.40
N LYS A 19 -4.87 13.91 13.41
CA LYS A 19 -3.44 13.55 13.50
C LYS A 19 -3.15 12.47 14.53
N ASP A 20 -3.89 12.42 15.62
CA ASP A 20 -3.72 11.46 16.71
C ASP A 20 -4.79 10.38 16.63
N ILE A 21 -4.39 9.16 16.24
CA ILE A 21 -5.29 8.07 15.92
C ILE A 21 -4.80 6.79 16.59
N ALA A 22 -5.66 6.14 17.36
CA ALA A 22 -5.39 4.81 17.88
C ALA A 22 -5.74 3.76 16.83
N VAL A 23 -4.87 2.75 16.67
CA VAL A 23 -5.04 1.69 15.67
C VAL A 23 -5.20 0.33 16.31
N SER A 24 -6.06 -0.50 15.73
CA SER A 24 -6.35 -1.86 16.22
C SER A 24 -6.44 -2.91 15.11
N GLY A 25 -6.10 -2.54 13.88
CA GLY A 25 -6.12 -3.45 12.73
C GLY A 25 -5.59 -2.80 11.45
N GLY A 26 -5.43 -3.60 10.43
CA GLY A 26 -4.87 -3.19 9.13
C GLY A 26 -3.43 -3.66 8.92
N ASP A 27 -2.92 -3.40 7.72
CA ASP A 27 -1.55 -3.76 7.35
C ASP A 27 -0.54 -2.81 8.03
N MET A 28 -0.90 -1.53 8.22
CA MET A 28 -0.09 -0.56 8.96
C MET A 28 0.02 -0.95 10.44
N TRP A 29 -1.09 -1.27 11.12
CA TRP A 29 -1.08 -1.74 12.50
C TRP A 29 -0.17 -2.97 12.67
N ARG A 30 -0.22 -3.91 11.72
CA ARG A 30 0.65 -5.07 11.70
C ARG A 30 2.12 -4.69 11.52
N THR A 31 2.41 -3.71 10.66
CA THR A 31 3.77 -3.21 10.38
C THR A 31 4.42 -2.58 11.60
N ILE A 32 3.67 -1.81 12.39
CA ILE A 32 4.19 -1.13 13.58
C ILE A 32 4.24 -2.01 14.84
N GLY A 33 3.92 -3.32 14.73
CA GLY A 33 4.14 -4.30 15.79
C GLY A 33 2.89 -4.91 16.42
N SER A 34 1.70 -4.64 15.90
CA SER A 34 0.42 -5.31 16.20
C SER A 34 0.21 -5.75 17.66
N ARG A 35 0.09 -4.81 18.60
CA ARG A 35 -0.24 -5.17 19.99
C ARG A 35 -1.63 -5.81 20.08
N SER A 36 -1.71 -6.95 20.75
CA SER A 36 -2.96 -7.71 20.86
C SER A 36 -3.97 -7.07 21.83
N ARG A 37 -3.56 -6.11 22.65
CA ARG A 37 -4.39 -5.47 23.66
C ARG A 37 -4.56 -3.97 23.36
N ARG A 38 -5.79 -3.49 23.46
CA ARG A 38 -6.07 -2.05 23.45
C ARG A 38 -5.46 -1.39 24.67
N VAL A 39 -4.81 -0.25 24.47
CA VAL A 39 -4.33 0.59 25.57
C VAL A 39 -5.54 1.19 26.29
N LEU A 40 -5.60 1.02 27.60
CA LEU A 40 -6.66 1.59 28.43
C LEU A 40 -6.23 2.99 28.93
N SER A 41 -7.21 3.77 29.34
CA SER A 41 -6.93 5.11 29.93
C SER A 41 -6.03 4.96 31.16
N GLY A 42 -4.96 5.73 31.21
CA GLY A 42 -3.95 5.67 32.29
C GLY A 42 -2.80 4.70 32.06
N GLU A 43 -2.79 3.93 30.95
CA GLU A 43 -1.66 3.08 30.57
C GLU A 43 -0.66 3.85 29.69
N THR A 44 0.59 3.38 29.69
CA THR A 44 1.62 3.90 28.77
C THR A 44 1.33 3.40 27.35
N ALA A 45 1.15 4.32 26.43
CA ALA A 45 0.96 4.05 25.01
C ALA A 45 2.23 4.40 24.22
N MET A 46 2.47 3.64 23.15
CA MET A 46 3.48 3.99 22.16
C MET A 46 2.87 4.93 21.14
N CYS A 47 3.56 6.03 20.84
CA CYS A 47 3.18 7.00 19.80
C CYS A 47 4.23 6.96 18.69
N LEU A 48 3.80 6.70 17.46
CA LEU A 48 4.67 6.57 16.30
C LEU A 48 4.20 7.51 15.19
N PRO A 49 5.06 8.42 14.69
CA PRO A 49 4.76 9.17 13.48
C PRO A 49 4.73 8.23 12.28
N ILE A 50 3.86 8.52 11.32
CA ILE A 50 3.78 7.82 10.06
C ILE A 50 3.69 8.77 8.88
N ASP A 51 4.26 8.34 7.77
CA ASP A 51 4.04 8.92 6.46
C ASP A 51 2.73 8.40 5.87
N VAL A 52 2.20 9.14 4.90
CA VAL A 52 1.06 8.68 4.08
C VAL A 52 1.33 8.94 2.61
N MET A 53 0.59 8.27 1.76
CA MET A 53 0.63 8.47 0.32
C MET A 53 -0.57 9.30 -0.12
N GLN A 54 -0.33 10.44 -0.77
CA GLN A 54 -1.34 11.12 -1.56
C GLN A 54 -1.40 10.45 -2.92
N VAL A 55 -2.56 9.95 -3.30
CA VAL A 55 -2.80 9.19 -4.53
C VAL A 55 -3.75 9.97 -5.42
N GLU A 56 -3.25 10.46 -6.54
CA GLU A 56 -4.04 11.08 -7.59
C GLU A 56 -4.25 10.09 -8.73
N TYR A 57 -5.48 9.95 -9.19
CA TYR A 57 -5.82 9.01 -10.26
C TYR A 57 -7.02 9.48 -11.06
N GLN A 58 -7.14 8.95 -12.28
CA GLN A 58 -8.27 9.19 -13.16
C GLN A 58 -8.95 7.86 -13.52
N VAL A 59 -10.24 7.76 -13.24
CA VAL A 59 -11.09 6.61 -13.62
C VAL A 59 -11.81 6.95 -14.94
N GLY A 60 -11.56 6.16 -15.97
CA GLY A 60 -12.14 6.37 -17.28
C GLY A 60 -11.81 7.78 -17.84
N ASN A 61 -12.81 8.51 -18.29
CA ASN A 61 -12.73 9.90 -18.76
C ASN A 61 -13.18 10.91 -17.69
N GLY A 62 -13.31 10.47 -16.43
CA GLY A 62 -13.74 11.31 -15.32
C GLY A 62 -12.68 12.32 -14.89
N ALA A 63 -13.01 13.13 -13.88
CA ALA A 63 -12.09 14.04 -13.25
C ALA A 63 -10.97 13.30 -12.50
N ILE A 64 -9.85 13.99 -12.27
CA ILE A 64 -8.80 13.52 -11.38
C ILE A 64 -9.35 13.51 -9.94
N VAL A 65 -9.13 12.42 -9.25
CA VAL A 65 -9.53 12.22 -7.86
C VAL A 65 -8.29 12.06 -7.01
N THR A 66 -8.26 12.71 -5.85
CA THR A 66 -7.20 12.57 -4.85
C THR A 66 -7.72 11.79 -3.65
N LYS A 67 -6.96 10.80 -3.20
CA LYS A 67 -7.21 10.04 -1.97
C LYS A 67 -5.93 9.86 -1.17
N MET A 68 -6.07 9.72 0.15
CA MET A 68 -4.99 9.26 1.01
C MET A 68 -4.96 7.74 1.05
N ALA A 69 -3.74 7.20 1.07
CA ALA A 69 -3.46 5.80 1.34
C ALA A 69 -2.43 5.72 2.46
N VAL A 70 -2.63 4.80 3.39
CA VAL A 70 -1.76 4.65 4.55
C VAL A 70 -0.81 3.48 4.40
N ALA A 71 -1.32 2.35 3.93
CA ALA A 71 -0.55 1.11 3.88
C ALA A 71 -0.05 0.77 2.48
N ASN A 72 -0.97 0.60 1.51
CA ASN A 72 -0.58 0.06 0.22
C ASN A 72 -1.43 0.61 -0.94
N VAL A 73 -0.76 0.86 -2.06
CA VAL A 73 -1.38 1.13 -3.36
C VAL A 73 -0.96 0.05 -4.33
N VAL A 74 -1.91 -0.62 -4.96
CA VAL A 74 -1.65 -1.70 -5.92
C VAL A 74 -2.29 -1.37 -7.25
N VAL A 75 -1.49 -1.44 -8.32
CA VAL A 75 -1.97 -1.37 -9.69
C VAL A 75 -1.65 -2.68 -10.38
N ARG A 76 -2.65 -3.35 -10.92
CA ARG A 76 -2.50 -4.62 -11.60
C ARG A 76 -3.60 -4.83 -12.64
N PRO A 77 -3.41 -5.74 -13.61
CA PRO A 77 -4.46 -6.08 -14.58
C PRO A 77 -5.76 -6.54 -13.88
N ALA A 78 -6.89 -6.31 -14.52
CA ALA A 78 -8.17 -6.87 -14.08
C ALA A 78 -8.09 -8.39 -13.98
N ASN A 79 -8.90 -9.01 -13.11
CA ASN A 79 -8.88 -10.46 -12.88
C ASN A 79 -9.08 -11.26 -14.18
N LEU A 80 -10.03 -10.84 -15.04
CA LEU A 80 -10.27 -11.45 -16.35
C LEU A 80 -9.12 -11.26 -17.36
N ARG A 81 -8.18 -10.36 -17.06
CA ARG A 81 -6.96 -10.11 -17.86
C ARG A 81 -5.69 -10.66 -17.20
N GLY A 82 -5.85 -11.51 -16.19
CA GLY A 82 -4.75 -12.20 -15.52
C GLY A 82 -4.50 -11.82 -14.07
N GLY A 83 -4.95 -10.66 -13.60
CA GLY A 83 -4.85 -10.25 -12.21
C GLY A 83 -3.42 -10.29 -11.65
N TRP A 84 -3.19 -11.14 -10.66
CA TRP A 84 -1.87 -11.39 -10.08
C TRP A 84 -0.98 -12.33 -10.90
N LEU A 85 -1.56 -13.02 -11.87
CA LEU A 85 -0.90 -14.10 -12.60
C LEU A 85 -0.27 -13.66 -13.93
N ARG A 86 -0.69 -12.52 -14.49
CA ARG A 86 -0.19 -12.01 -15.78
C ARG A 86 -0.11 -10.49 -15.79
N GLY A 87 0.69 -9.97 -16.71
CA GLY A 87 0.87 -8.53 -16.92
C GLY A 87 1.78 -7.89 -15.89
N GLU A 88 1.95 -6.61 -16.01
CA GLU A 88 2.73 -5.80 -15.08
C GLU A 88 1.93 -5.54 -13.80
N ILE A 89 2.60 -5.58 -12.66
CA ILE A 89 2.02 -5.27 -11.36
C ILE A 89 2.94 -4.28 -10.67
N SER A 90 2.38 -3.21 -10.16
CA SER A 90 3.07 -2.25 -9.30
C SER A 90 2.44 -2.26 -7.92
N VAL A 91 3.25 -2.43 -6.89
CA VAL A 91 2.88 -2.31 -5.49
C VAL A 91 3.70 -1.17 -4.89
N VAL A 92 3.04 -0.13 -4.43
CA VAL A 92 3.66 0.97 -3.68
C VAL A 92 3.25 0.80 -2.23
N ALA A 93 4.23 0.50 -1.38
CA ALA A 93 4.00 0.09 -0.01
C ALA A 93 4.67 1.06 0.98
N ASN A 94 3.87 1.63 1.87
CA ASN A 94 4.31 2.32 3.07
C ASN A 94 4.31 1.36 4.29
N ALA A 95 3.45 0.34 4.26
CA ALA A 95 3.44 -0.75 5.21
C ALA A 95 4.24 -1.95 4.68
N GLN A 96 4.92 -2.67 5.58
CA GLN A 96 5.64 -3.90 5.24
C GLN A 96 4.71 -4.96 4.65
N PHE A 97 3.52 -5.07 5.19
CA PHE A 97 2.58 -6.14 4.84
C PHE A 97 1.50 -5.68 3.87
N LEU A 98 1.12 -6.59 2.95
CA LEU A 98 -0.11 -6.55 2.18
C LEU A 98 -0.92 -7.81 2.55
N ARG A 99 -1.84 -7.69 3.49
CA ARG A 99 -2.52 -8.82 4.13
C ARG A 99 -1.49 -9.78 4.75
N ARG A 100 -1.42 -11.04 4.24
CA ARG A 100 -0.48 -12.07 4.72
C ARG A 100 0.89 -12.04 4.01
N TRP A 101 1.09 -11.15 3.07
CA TRP A 101 2.31 -11.07 2.27
C TRP A 101 3.23 -9.99 2.83
N ASP A 102 4.48 -10.34 3.00
CA ASP A 102 5.56 -9.42 3.31
C ASP A 102 6.10 -8.86 1.98
N VAL A 103 5.52 -7.75 1.54
CA VAL A 103 5.79 -7.15 0.22
C VAL A 103 6.92 -6.14 0.25
N ALA A 104 7.19 -5.58 1.43
CA ALA A 104 8.20 -4.55 1.64
C ALA A 104 9.01 -4.82 2.93
N PRO A 105 9.82 -5.91 2.96
CA PRO A 105 10.52 -6.33 4.18
C PRO A 105 11.56 -5.32 4.68
N ARG A 106 11.89 -4.30 3.90
CA ARG A 106 12.78 -3.19 4.27
C ARG A 106 12.04 -1.86 4.41
N GLY A 107 10.73 -1.84 4.18
CA GLY A 107 9.91 -0.64 4.26
C GLY A 107 9.83 -0.13 5.69
N HIS A 108 9.95 1.19 5.86
CA HIS A 108 9.78 1.87 7.13
C HIS A 108 8.70 2.94 6.98
N PRO A 109 7.64 2.93 7.79
CA PRO A 109 6.47 3.79 7.59
C PRO A 109 6.70 5.27 7.92
N ASN A 110 7.93 5.68 8.25
CA ASN A 110 8.29 7.05 8.63
C ASN A 110 9.73 7.40 8.21
N ASP A 111 10.09 7.15 6.97
CA ASP A 111 11.40 7.54 6.41
C ASP A 111 11.29 8.52 5.23
N GLY A 112 10.10 9.06 5.00
CA GLY A 112 9.77 9.96 3.88
C GLY A 112 9.80 9.26 2.53
N ARG A 113 9.69 7.94 2.49
CA ARG A 113 9.78 7.12 1.28
C ARG A 113 8.77 5.98 1.32
N VAL A 114 8.56 5.36 0.18
CA VAL A 114 7.74 4.15 0.03
C VAL A 114 8.48 3.13 -0.81
N GLU A 115 8.23 1.86 -0.57
CA GLU A 115 8.80 0.78 -1.35
C GLU A 115 7.95 0.51 -2.59
N LEU A 116 8.54 0.76 -3.77
CA LEU A 116 7.96 0.41 -5.05
C LEU A 116 8.45 -0.98 -5.47
N THR A 117 7.54 -1.93 -5.55
CA THR A 117 7.81 -3.26 -6.12
C THR A 117 7.10 -3.39 -7.46
N GLN A 118 7.87 -3.62 -8.52
CA GLN A 118 7.34 -3.81 -9.88
C GLN A 118 7.61 -5.23 -10.35
N VAL A 119 6.56 -5.93 -10.74
CA VAL A 119 6.62 -7.28 -11.33
C VAL A 119 6.51 -7.15 -12.84
N SER A 120 7.55 -7.54 -13.54
CA SER A 120 7.61 -7.46 -15.01
C SER A 120 6.50 -8.28 -15.69
N ARG A 121 5.99 -7.74 -16.81
CA ARG A 121 5.09 -8.47 -17.72
C ARG A 121 5.71 -9.78 -18.21
N ALA A 122 7.03 -9.84 -18.36
CA ALA A 122 7.76 -11.04 -18.79
C ALA A 122 7.75 -12.18 -17.76
N MET A 123 7.41 -11.90 -16.50
CA MET A 123 7.33 -12.93 -15.46
C MET A 123 6.18 -13.90 -15.73
N GLY A 124 6.52 -15.13 -16.11
CA GLY A 124 5.57 -16.16 -16.48
C GLY A 124 4.80 -16.76 -15.30
N LEU A 125 3.71 -17.49 -15.59
CA LEU A 125 2.83 -18.10 -14.58
C LEU A 125 3.57 -18.99 -13.57
N ARG A 126 4.47 -19.85 -14.06
CA ARG A 126 5.26 -20.75 -13.19
C ARG A 126 6.13 -19.98 -12.21
N GLN A 127 6.79 -18.92 -12.67
CA GLN A 127 7.64 -18.08 -11.83
C GLN A 127 6.80 -17.34 -10.76
N ARG A 128 5.65 -16.78 -11.13
CA ARG A 128 4.71 -16.14 -10.20
C ARG A 128 4.17 -17.12 -9.17
N TRP A 129 3.85 -18.32 -9.63
CA TRP A 129 3.38 -19.37 -8.73
C TRP A 129 4.45 -19.79 -7.72
N SER A 130 5.70 -19.95 -8.15
CA SER A 130 6.82 -20.30 -7.25
C SER A 130 7.24 -19.13 -6.33
N ALA A 131 7.06 -17.87 -6.72
CA ALA A 131 7.31 -16.72 -5.90
C ALA A 131 6.26 -16.51 -4.79
N ARG A 132 5.02 -16.95 -5.02
CA ARG A 132 3.89 -16.71 -4.12
C ARG A 132 4.07 -17.23 -2.67
N PRO A 133 4.58 -18.44 -2.41
CA PRO A 133 4.88 -18.88 -1.05
C PRO A 133 5.93 -18.00 -0.37
N ARG A 134 6.94 -17.56 -1.13
CA ARG A 134 8.04 -16.73 -0.64
C ARG A 134 7.61 -15.31 -0.21
N LEU A 135 6.49 -14.81 -0.75
CA LEU A 135 5.88 -13.54 -0.31
C LEU A 135 5.43 -13.56 1.16
N ARG A 136 5.22 -14.74 1.76
CA ARG A 136 4.83 -14.83 3.18
C ARG A 136 5.98 -14.54 4.13
N SER A 137 7.20 -14.79 3.69
CA SER A 137 8.43 -14.65 4.48
C SER A 137 9.34 -13.53 3.96
N GLY A 138 8.89 -12.70 3.02
CA GLY A 138 9.71 -11.66 2.41
C GLY A 138 10.88 -12.16 1.56
N THR A 139 11.00 -13.48 1.34
CA THR A 139 12.13 -14.10 0.62
C THR A 139 11.93 -14.20 -0.89
N HIS A 140 10.95 -13.49 -1.42
CA HIS A 140 10.68 -13.41 -2.87
C HIS A 140 11.71 -12.55 -3.63
N LEU A 141 12.54 -11.81 -2.91
CA LEU A 141 13.65 -11.00 -3.44
C LEU A 141 15.00 -11.58 -3.01
N PRO A 142 16.05 -11.41 -3.86
CA PRO A 142 16.05 -10.82 -5.19
C PRO A 142 15.46 -11.76 -6.26
N HIS A 143 14.83 -11.17 -7.28
CA HIS A 143 14.34 -11.91 -8.46
C HIS A 143 14.54 -11.06 -9.72
N PRO A 144 15.08 -11.60 -10.85
CA PRO A 144 15.44 -10.80 -12.02
C PRO A 144 14.27 -10.11 -12.71
N LEU A 145 13.03 -10.56 -12.47
CA LEU A 145 11.80 -9.99 -13.03
C LEU A 145 10.94 -9.27 -11.99
N ILE A 146 11.50 -9.01 -10.80
CA ILE A 146 10.88 -8.19 -9.75
C ILE A 146 11.88 -7.11 -9.37
N GLU A 147 11.56 -5.88 -9.66
CA GLU A 147 12.36 -4.72 -9.29
C GLU A 147 11.79 -4.08 -8.02
N THR A 148 12.67 -3.69 -7.11
CA THR A 148 12.29 -2.95 -5.90
C THR A 148 13.12 -1.69 -5.77
N LYS A 149 12.46 -0.58 -5.44
CA LYS A 149 13.10 0.73 -5.25
C LYS A 149 12.42 1.44 -4.09
N SER A 150 13.20 2.15 -3.28
CA SER A 150 12.67 3.10 -2.32
C SER A 150 12.54 4.48 -3.00
N VAL A 151 11.33 5.03 -3.03
CA VAL A 151 11.01 6.26 -3.80
C VAL A 151 10.19 7.24 -2.97
N LYS A 152 10.26 8.55 -3.30
CA LYS A 152 9.41 9.60 -2.72
C LYS A 152 8.12 9.83 -3.51
N SER A 153 8.12 9.41 -4.77
CA SER A 153 6.98 9.55 -5.66
C SER A 153 6.96 8.45 -6.71
N PHE A 154 5.78 8.15 -7.21
CA PHE A 154 5.57 7.21 -8.31
C PHE A 154 4.54 7.77 -9.29
N VAL A 155 4.84 7.68 -10.56
CA VAL A 155 3.93 8.08 -11.64
C VAL A 155 3.84 6.96 -12.65
N SER A 156 2.63 6.57 -13.00
CA SER A 156 2.38 5.61 -14.08
C SER A 156 1.21 6.04 -14.94
N ARG A 157 1.37 5.84 -16.25
CA ARG A 157 0.33 6.03 -17.25
C ARG A 157 0.09 4.73 -17.97
N PHE A 158 -1.15 4.44 -18.27
CA PHE A 158 -1.57 3.17 -18.86
C PHE A 158 -2.28 3.42 -20.19
N ASP A 159 -1.95 2.62 -21.18
CA ASP A 159 -2.60 2.65 -22.49
C ASP A 159 -4.09 2.30 -22.36
N GLU A 160 -4.92 2.79 -23.25
CA GLU A 160 -6.38 2.61 -23.21
C GLU A 160 -6.84 1.16 -23.21
N GLY A 161 -6.06 0.24 -23.72
CA GLY A 161 -6.35 -1.21 -23.70
C GLY A 161 -5.80 -2.00 -22.49
N SER A 162 -5.08 -1.33 -21.57
CA SER A 162 -4.33 -2.04 -20.53
C SER A 162 -5.18 -2.63 -19.40
N HIS A 163 -6.41 -2.15 -19.20
CA HIS A 163 -7.35 -2.60 -18.15
C HIS A 163 -6.72 -2.72 -16.76
N GLN A 164 -5.91 -1.73 -16.37
CA GLN A 164 -5.28 -1.68 -15.06
C GLN A 164 -6.28 -1.26 -13.98
N ILE A 165 -6.33 -2.01 -12.90
CA ILE A 165 -7.20 -1.75 -11.76
C ILE A 165 -6.36 -1.22 -10.62
N LEU A 166 -6.77 -0.10 -10.06
CA LEU A 166 -6.21 0.52 -8.86
C LEU A 166 -6.90 -0.03 -7.60
N TRP A 167 -6.10 -0.32 -6.61
CA TRP A 167 -6.50 -0.66 -5.25
C TRP A 167 -5.77 0.25 -4.28
N ILE A 168 -6.49 0.84 -3.33
CA ILE A 168 -5.95 1.69 -2.27
C ILE A 168 -6.37 1.09 -0.94
N ASP A 169 -5.40 0.77 -0.07
CA ASP A 169 -5.63 0.17 1.25
C ASP A 169 -6.66 -0.98 1.18
N GLN A 170 -6.43 -1.91 0.26
CA GLN A 170 -7.26 -3.08 -0.04
C GLN A 170 -8.66 -2.76 -0.63
N GLN A 171 -9.03 -1.49 -0.79
CA GLN A 171 -10.27 -1.10 -1.46
C GLN A 171 -10.07 -1.03 -2.98
N ARG A 172 -10.95 -1.71 -3.72
CA ARG A 172 -10.96 -1.62 -5.19
C ARG A 172 -11.54 -0.28 -5.61
N ILE A 173 -10.75 0.52 -6.33
CA ILE A 173 -11.17 1.80 -6.88
C ILE A 173 -11.80 1.63 -8.26
N GLY A 174 -11.11 1.01 -9.19
CA GLY A 174 -11.60 0.83 -10.55
C GLY A 174 -10.47 0.80 -11.56
N GLN A 175 -10.86 0.81 -12.84
CA GLN A 175 -9.91 0.92 -13.94
C GLN A 175 -9.40 2.34 -14.06
N VAL A 176 -8.07 2.50 -14.13
CA VAL A 176 -7.41 3.81 -14.17
C VAL A 176 -6.58 3.98 -15.43
N LYS A 177 -6.47 5.24 -15.90
CA LYS A 177 -5.60 5.66 -17.01
C LYS A 177 -4.24 6.15 -16.51
N ASN A 178 -4.21 6.75 -15.33
CA ASN A 178 -2.99 7.24 -14.71
C ASN A 178 -3.09 7.12 -13.18
N VAL A 179 -1.96 7.07 -12.54
CA VAL A 179 -1.80 7.12 -11.10
C VAL A 179 -0.54 7.92 -10.78
N THR A 180 -0.67 8.91 -9.91
CA THR A 180 0.43 9.66 -9.33
C THR A 180 0.39 9.47 -7.81
N ILE A 181 1.51 9.12 -7.21
CA ILE A 181 1.65 8.92 -5.77
C ILE A 181 2.76 9.82 -5.27
N GLN A 182 2.50 10.54 -4.19
CA GLN A 182 3.48 11.36 -3.48
C GLN A 182 3.44 11.01 -1.99
N VAL A 183 4.61 10.95 -1.36
CA VAL A 183 4.72 10.73 0.09
C VAL A 183 4.54 12.06 0.81
N ILE A 184 3.73 12.06 1.85
CA ILE A 184 3.58 13.15 2.82
C ILE A 184 4.17 12.64 4.12
N SER A 185 5.30 13.21 4.51
CA SER A 185 6.01 12.81 5.72
C SER A 185 5.30 13.31 6.96
N ASP A 186 5.41 12.55 8.07
CA ASP A 186 4.88 12.90 9.39
C ASP A 186 3.40 13.30 9.39
N ALA A 187 2.59 12.64 8.57
CA ALA A 187 1.20 13.04 8.33
C ALA A 187 0.28 12.77 9.52
N ALA A 188 0.59 11.77 10.35
CA ALA A 188 -0.18 11.41 11.52
C ALA A 188 0.66 10.69 12.58
N PHE A 189 0.13 10.62 13.81
CA PHE A 189 0.68 9.89 14.94
C PHE A 189 -0.23 8.73 15.30
N LEU A 190 0.33 7.52 15.28
CA LEU A 190 -0.41 6.31 15.64
C LEU A 190 -0.13 5.93 17.09
N TRP A 191 -1.21 5.65 17.81
CA TRP A 191 -1.20 5.25 19.21
C TRP A 191 -1.59 3.78 19.35
N MET A 192 -0.80 3.02 20.09
CA MET A 192 -1.04 1.61 20.37
C MET A 192 -0.51 1.14 21.73
#